data_3c5d60b7dbfcc1c35ea83b71803ab0e2
#
_entry.id   3c5d60b7dbfcc1c35ea83b71803ab0e2
#
_cell.length_a   1.000
_cell.length_b   1.000
_cell.length_c   1.000
_cell.angle_alpha   90.00
_cell.angle_beta   90.00
_cell.angle_gamma   90.00
#
_symmetry.space_group_name_H-M   'P 1'
#
loop_
_entity.id
_entity.type
_entity.pdbx_description
1 polymer ?
#
loop_
_entity_poly.entity_id
_entity_poly.type
_entity_poly.pdbx_seq_one_letter_code
_entity_poly.pdbx_strand_id
1 'polypeptide(L)'
;MSRQAALADLQSKVGAEPGVGGWFSVSQELINGFADVTLDHQWIHVDVERTARESPFGAPVAHGFFTLSLIPHLTGMVEPDKPQYPGIALTVNYGLNRVRFPHPLLAGSRIRAHTQLRSVEEVRGNGLQMIHNVTVEVEGVEKPTCVAEMVSRLYFDED
;
A
#
# COMPACT_ATOMS: atom_id res chain seq x y z
N MET A 1 14.51 -3.70 -21.21
CA MET A 1 13.18 -3.62 -21.91
C MET A 1 12.90 -2.15 -22.07
N SER A 2 12.55 -1.71 -23.25
CA SER A 2 12.25 -0.28 -23.49
C SER A 2 10.97 0.13 -22.75
N ARG A 3 10.82 1.44 -22.49
CA ARG A 3 9.59 2.00 -21.91
C ARG A 3 8.34 1.59 -22.72
N GLN A 4 8.45 1.56 -24.06
CA GLN A 4 7.33 1.15 -24.92
C GLN A 4 6.91 -0.31 -24.70
N ALA A 5 7.88 -1.21 -24.51
CA ALA A 5 7.57 -2.60 -24.21
C ALA A 5 6.93 -2.75 -22.83
N ALA A 6 7.37 -1.97 -21.84
CA ALA A 6 6.74 -1.92 -20.52
C ALA A 6 5.31 -1.35 -20.59
N LEU A 7 5.09 -0.31 -21.39
CA LEU A 7 3.75 0.25 -21.63
C LEU A 7 2.80 -0.79 -22.25
N ALA A 8 3.24 -1.49 -23.29
CA ALA A 8 2.43 -2.51 -23.95
C ALA A 8 2.08 -3.68 -22.99
N ASP A 9 3.03 -4.12 -22.18
CA ASP A 9 2.81 -5.16 -21.17
C ASP A 9 1.81 -4.69 -20.09
N LEU A 10 1.98 -3.48 -19.56
CA LEU A 10 1.05 -2.89 -18.60
C LEU A 10 -0.35 -2.71 -19.19
N GLN A 11 -0.46 -2.23 -20.43
CA GLN A 11 -1.75 -2.08 -21.11
C GLN A 11 -2.49 -3.42 -21.22
N SER A 12 -1.77 -4.52 -21.47
CA SER A 12 -2.36 -5.85 -21.51
C SER A 12 -2.89 -6.34 -20.17
N LYS A 13 -2.43 -5.78 -19.07
CA LYS A 13 -2.81 -6.12 -17.68
C LYS A 13 -3.90 -5.22 -17.11
N VAL A 14 -4.29 -4.17 -17.81
CA VAL A 14 -5.37 -3.28 -17.34
C VAL A 14 -6.67 -4.05 -17.20
N GLY A 15 -7.28 -3.98 -16.02
CA GLY A 15 -8.54 -4.66 -15.70
C GLY A 15 -8.43 -6.17 -15.47
N ALA A 16 -7.24 -6.75 -15.51
CA ALA A 16 -7.03 -8.15 -15.16
C ALA A 16 -7.43 -8.42 -13.69
N GLU A 17 -7.58 -9.71 -13.35
CA GLU A 17 -7.85 -10.13 -11.98
C GLU A 17 -6.81 -9.56 -11.01
N PRO A 18 -7.21 -9.12 -9.80
CA PRO A 18 -6.29 -8.54 -8.84
C PRO A 18 -5.18 -9.52 -8.45
N GLY A 19 -3.94 -9.04 -8.47
CA GLY A 19 -2.83 -9.73 -7.82
C GLY A 19 -3.01 -9.69 -6.31
N VAL A 20 -2.56 -10.75 -5.62
CA VAL A 20 -2.68 -10.89 -4.15
C VAL A 20 -1.29 -11.04 -3.54
N GLY A 21 -0.95 -10.14 -2.63
CA GLY A 21 0.31 -10.17 -1.87
C GLY A 21 0.34 -11.25 -0.77
N GLY A 22 1.51 -11.42 -0.17
CA GLY A 22 1.67 -12.29 1.01
C GLY A 22 1.08 -11.67 2.28
N TRP A 23 0.80 -12.54 3.26
CA TRP A 23 0.37 -12.09 4.58
C TRP A 23 1.50 -11.40 5.36
N PHE A 24 1.19 -10.26 5.95
CA PHE A 24 2.08 -9.46 6.79
C PHE A 24 1.48 -9.30 8.20
N SER A 25 2.26 -9.55 9.24
CA SER A 25 1.82 -9.43 10.63
C SER A 25 2.06 -8.02 11.15
N VAL A 26 1.04 -7.41 11.74
CA VAL A 26 1.10 -6.06 12.30
C VAL A 26 1.23 -6.14 13.82
N SER A 27 2.44 -5.97 14.33
CA SER A 27 2.70 -5.98 15.78
C SER A 27 2.45 -4.61 16.42
N GLN A 28 2.26 -4.60 17.75
CA GLN A 28 2.21 -3.36 18.53
C GLN A 28 3.51 -2.55 18.41
N GLU A 29 4.65 -3.23 18.31
CA GLU A 29 5.95 -2.58 18.16
C GLU A 29 6.03 -1.76 16.85
N LEU A 30 5.52 -2.30 15.75
CA LEU A 30 5.45 -1.57 14.47
C LEU A 30 4.54 -0.34 14.56
N ILE A 31 3.42 -0.46 15.25
CA ILE A 31 2.49 0.66 15.49
C ILE A 31 3.17 1.75 16.33
N ASN A 32 3.87 1.35 17.39
CA ASN A 32 4.63 2.27 18.24
C ASN A 32 5.72 2.99 17.44
N GLY A 33 6.48 2.25 16.63
CA GLY A 33 7.50 2.84 15.76
C GLY A 33 6.93 3.86 14.76
N PHE A 34 5.75 3.59 14.22
CA PHE A 34 5.06 4.56 13.35
C PHE A 34 4.60 5.79 14.13
N ALA A 35 4.05 5.61 15.34
CA ALA A 35 3.69 6.71 16.22
C ALA A 35 4.89 7.61 16.54
N ASP A 36 6.06 7.01 16.79
CA ASP A 36 7.30 7.72 17.11
C ASP A 36 7.78 8.59 15.93
N VAL A 37 7.79 8.05 14.71
CA VAL A 37 8.29 8.79 13.54
C VAL A 37 7.30 9.84 13.04
N THR A 38 5.99 9.67 13.29
CA THR A 38 4.94 10.60 12.88
C THR A 38 4.51 11.56 13.98
N LEU A 39 4.95 11.32 15.22
CA LEU A 39 4.56 12.04 16.44
C LEU A 39 3.06 11.92 16.77
N ASP A 40 2.38 10.94 16.20
CA ASP A 40 0.96 10.65 16.50
C ASP A 40 0.85 9.56 17.57
N HIS A 41 0.98 9.98 18.82
CA HIS A 41 0.87 9.12 20.01
C HIS A 41 -0.53 9.12 20.62
N GLN A 42 -1.58 9.22 19.78
CA GLN A 42 -2.94 9.08 20.30
C GLN A 42 -3.07 7.75 21.05
N TRP A 43 -3.66 7.80 22.24
CA TRP A 43 -3.71 6.65 23.17
C TRP A 43 -4.31 5.38 22.56
N ILE A 44 -5.24 5.51 21.60
CA ILE A 44 -5.85 4.36 20.90
C ILE A 44 -4.83 3.52 20.13
N HIS A 45 -3.66 4.05 19.82
CA HIS A 45 -2.59 3.36 19.10
C HIS A 45 -1.54 2.74 20.02
N VAL A 46 -1.21 3.42 21.12
CA VAL A 46 0.00 3.10 21.89
C VAL A 46 -0.27 2.63 23.32
N ASP A 47 -1.44 2.90 23.91
CA ASP A 47 -1.76 2.54 25.28
C ASP A 47 -2.59 1.26 25.34
N VAL A 48 -1.89 0.12 25.46
CA VAL A 48 -2.49 -1.22 25.45
C VAL A 48 -3.46 -1.40 26.63
N GLU A 49 -3.09 -0.93 27.83
CA GLU A 49 -3.92 -1.11 29.01
C GLU A 49 -5.19 -0.26 28.95
N ARG A 50 -5.04 0.97 28.51
CA ARG A 50 -6.18 1.87 28.37
C ARG A 50 -7.12 1.42 27.25
N THR A 51 -6.61 0.96 26.13
CA THR A 51 -7.44 0.47 25.03
C THR A 51 -8.24 -0.76 25.41
N ALA A 52 -7.68 -1.65 26.21
CA ALA A 52 -8.41 -2.81 26.71
C ALA A 52 -9.61 -2.43 27.61
N ARG A 53 -9.54 -1.31 28.33
CA ARG A 53 -10.61 -0.87 29.24
C ARG A 53 -11.60 0.11 28.61
N GLU A 54 -11.12 1.02 27.78
CA GLU A 54 -11.87 2.22 27.36
C GLU A 54 -12.16 2.28 25.86
N SER A 55 -11.40 1.54 25.01
CA SER A 55 -11.59 1.58 23.58
C SER A 55 -12.78 0.72 23.16
N PRO A 56 -13.62 1.20 22.21
CA PRO A 56 -14.67 0.38 21.63
C PRO A 56 -14.12 -0.80 20.82
N PHE A 57 -12.82 -0.81 20.53
CA PHE A 57 -12.13 -1.87 19.80
C PHE A 57 -11.55 -2.96 20.72
N GLY A 58 -11.41 -2.68 22.02
CA GLY A 58 -10.87 -3.62 23.02
C GLY A 58 -9.38 -3.91 22.92
N ALA A 59 -8.69 -3.30 21.96
CA ALA A 59 -7.24 -3.43 21.71
C ALA A 59 -6.72 -2.19 20.99
N PRO A 60 -5.38 -1.95 20.95
CA PRO A 60 -4.82 -0.88 20.11
C PRO A 60 -5.13 -1.08 18.64
N VAL A 61 -5.38 0.02 17.97
CA VAL A 61 -5.60 0.06 16.50
C VAL A 61 -4.41 0.71 15.80
N ALA A 62 -4.01 0.18 14.67
CA ALA A 62 -3.00 0.81 13.83
C ALA A 62 -3.55 2.12 13.24
N HIS A 63 -2.68 3.10 13.03
CA HIS A 63 -3.02 4.30 12.29
C HIS A 63 -3.45 3.93 10.86
N GLY A 64 -4.47 4.56 10.34
CA GLY A 64 -4.86 4.38 8.94
C GLY A 64 -3.70 4.68 7.98
N PHE A 65 -2.93 5.74 8.27
CA PHE A 65 -1.75 6.10 7.49
C PHE A 65 -0.60 5.08 7.61
N PHE A 66 -0.48 4.34 8.72
CA PHE A 66 0.43 3.20 8.81
C PHE A 66 0.06 2.13 7.77
N THR A 67 -1.21 1.73 7.72
CA THR A 67 -1.71 0.75 6.76
C THR A 67 -1.46 1.22 5.32
N LEU A 68 -1.76 2.49 5.03
CA LEU A 68 -1.52 3.10 3.73
C LEU A 68 -0.03 3.08 3.36
N SER A 69 0.86 3.40 4.30
CA SER A 69 2.31 3.42 4.10
C SER A 69 2.91 2.04 3.81
N LEU A 70 2.23 0.96 4.22
CA LEU A 70 2.65 -0.42 3.95
C LEU A 70 2.32 -0.89 2.53
N ILE A 71 1.45 -0.20 1.78
CA ILE A 71 1.01 -0.66 0.45
C ILE A 71 2.19 -0.98 -0.48
N PRO A 72 3.24 -0.15 -0.61
CA PRO A 72 4.38 -0.48 -1.47
C PRO A 72 5.06 -1.81 -1.12
N HIS A 73 5.19 -2.10 0.18
CA HIS A 73 5.72 -3.37 0.66
C HIS A 73 4.74 -4.54 0.38
N LEU A 74 3.46 -4.37 0.71
CA LEU A 74 2.44 -5.41 0.56
C LEU A 74 2.17 -5.78 -0.90
N THR A 75 2.46 -4.89 -1.83
CA THR A 75 2.26 -5.08 -3.28
C THR A 75 3.52 -5.47 -4.03
N GLY A 76 4.68 -5.50 -3.36
CA GLY A 76 5.97 -5.73 -4.01
C GLY A 76 6.39 -4.60 -4.97
N MET A 77 5.78 -3.41 -4.84
CA MET A 77 6.06 -2.28 -5.74
C MET A 77 7.50 -1.80 -5.62
N VAL A 78 8.10 -1.93 -4.46
CA VAL A 78 9.46 -1.49 -4.16
C VAL A 78 10.28 -2.67 -3.66
N GLU A 79 10.80 -3.46 -4.60
CA GLU A 79 11.84 -4.46 -4.34
C GLU A 79 13.14 -3.95 -4.95
N PRO A 80 14.12 -3.48 -4.14
CA PRO A 80 15.34 -2.84 -4.64
C PRO A 80 16.14 -3.72 -5.61
N ASP A 81 16.14 -5.03 -5.38
CA ASP A 81 16.92 -5.99 -6.15
C ASP A 81 16.15 -6.58 -7.36
N LYS A 82 14.89 -6.24 -7.50
CA LYS A 82 14.03 -6.78 -8.57
C LYS A 82 13.11 -5.69 -9.14
N PRO A 83 13.65 -4.75 -9.93
CA PRO A 83 12.81 -3.76 -10.58
C PRO A 83 11.75 -4.45 -11.47
N GLN A 84 10.54 -3.92 -11.46
CA GLN A 84 9.39 -4.47 -12.21
C GLN A 84 9.70 -4.62 -13.70
N TYR A 85 10.46 -3.69 -14.25
CA TYR A 85 10.96 -3.72 -15.63
C TYR A 85 12.44 -3.31 -15.66
N PRO A 86 13.27 -3.95 -16.52
CA PRO A 86 14.62 -3.46 -16.79
C PRO A 86 14.60 -2.03 -17.34
N GLY A 87 15.54 -1.21 -16.92
CA GLY A 87 15.67 0.19 -17.32
C GLY A 87 14.81 1.18 -16.54
N ILE A 88 14.13 0.73 -15.46
CA ILE A 88 13.52 1.67 -14.52
C ILE A 88 14.63 2.34 -13.70
N ALA A 89 14.72 3.67 -13.85
CA ALA A 89 15.57 4.52 -13.05
C ALA A 89 14.92 4.89 -11.70
N LEU A 90 13.60 5.09 -11.70
CA LEU A 90 12.89 5.60 -10.52
C LEU A 90 11.43 5.15 -10.49
N THR A 91 10.97 4.70 -9.32
CA THR A 91 9.55 4.48 -9.00
C THR A 91 9.10 5.53 -8.00
N VAL A 92 8.02 6.24 -8.30
CA VAL A 92 7.49 7.33 -7.46
C VAL A 92 6.07 7.02 -7.03
N ASN A 93 5.82 7.07 -5.72
CA ASN A 93 4.46 7.21 -5.19
C ASN A 93 4.00 8.64 -5.43
N TYR A 94 3.25 8.86 -6.51
CA TYR A 94 2.89 10.20 -6.96
C TYR A 94 1.74 10.80 -6.15
N GLY A 95 0.80 9.96 -5.74
CA GLY A 95 -0.35 10.40 -4.95
C GLY A 95 -1.46 9.37 -4.85
N LEU A 96 -2.60 9.86 -4.39
CA LEU A 96 -3.83 9.11 -4.22
C LEU A 96 -4.99 9.93 -4.77
N ASN A 97 -5.83 9.32 -5.61
CA ASN A 97 -7.09 9.95 -6.02
C ASN A 97 -8.15 9.77 -4.93
N ARG A 98 -8.09 8.64 -4.24
CA ARG A 98 -9.04 8.27 -3.18
C ARG A 98 -8.40 7.34 -2.17
N VAL A 99 -8.74 7.52 -0.89
CA VAL A 99 -8.39 6.59 0.19
C VAL A 99 -9.50 6.58 1.25
N ARG A 100 -9.78 5.41 1.81
CA ARG A 100 -10.68 5.21 2.96
C ARG A 100 -10.16 4.07 3.83
N PHE A 101 -10.45 4.16 5.13
CA PHE A 101 -10.14 3.16 6.15
C PHE A 101 -11.44 2.62 6.74
N PRO A 102 -12.12 1.68 6.05
CA PRO A 102 -13.47 1.29 6.43
C PRO A 102 -13.57 0.42 7.68
N HIS A 103 -12.46 -0.24 8.10
CA HIS A 103 -12.40 -1.13 9.26
C HIS A 103 -11.12 -0.88 10.06
N PRO A 104 -11.18 -0.87 11.41
CA PRO A 104 -9.97 -0.74 12.23
C PRO A 104 -9.04 -1.94 12.03
N LEU A 105 -7.74 -1.69 12.03
CA LEU A 105 -6.71 -2.72 12.04
C LEU A 105 -6.16 -2.87 13.45
N LEU A 106 -6.49 -3.97 14.11
CA LEU A 106 -6.03 -4.24 15.48
C LEU A 106 -4.58 -4.71 15.48
N ALA A 107 -3.84 -4.33 16.52
CA ALA A 107 -2.53 -4.89 16.79
C ALA A 107 -2.60 -6.43 16.89
N GLY A 108 -1.62 -7.12 16.32
CA GLY A 108 -1.59 -8.59 16.24
C GLY A 108 -2.30 -9.19 15.03
N SER A 109 -3.00 -8.40 14.23
CA SER A 109 -3.67 -8.88 13.01
C SER A 109 -2.67 -9.15 11.87
N ARG A 110 -3.11 -9.95 10.89
CA ARG A 110 -2.40 -10.16 9.63
C ARG A 110 -3.16 -9.50 8.49
N ILE A 111 -2.43 -8.86 7.59
CA ILE A 111 -2.98 -8.16 6.43
C ILE A 111 -2.28 -8.60 5.14
N ARG A 112 -2.97 -8.43 4.01
CA ARG A 112 -2.40 -8.55 2.66
C ARG A 112 -3.09 -7.58 1.72
N ALA A 113 -2.42 -7.22 0.63
CA ALA A 113 -2.99 -6.34 -0.39
C ALA A 113 -3.47 -7.11 -1.60
N HIS A 114 -4.61 -6.69 -2.13
CA HIS A 114 -5.10 -7.03 -3.47
C HIS A 114 -4.90 -5.80 -4.36
N THR A 115 -4.29 -5.99 -5.53
CA THR A 115 -3.91 -4.89 -6.42
C THR A 115 -4.40 -5.14 -7.83
N GLN A 116 -5.13 -4.19 -8.40
CA GLN A 116 -5.61 -4.24 -9.78
C GLN A 116 -5.17 -2.98 -10.53
N LEU A 117 -4.48 -3.15 -11.65
CA LEU A 117 -4.13 -2.04 -12.54
C LEU A 117 -5.38 -1.55 -13.26
N ARG A 118 -5.69 -0.25 -13.10
CA ARG A 118 -6.86 0.40 -13.70
C ARG A 118 -6.54 1.13 -14.99
N SER A 119 -5.39 1.79 -15.03
CA SER A 119 -4.93 2.49 -16.21
C SER A 119 -3.42 2.66 -16.21
N VAL A 120 -2.87 2.85 -17.40
CA VAL A 120 -1.49 3.27 -17.62
C VAL A 120 -1.46 4.27 -18.75
N GLU A 121 -0.68 5.34 -18.58
CA GLU A 121 -0.51 6.40 -19.57
C GLU A 121 0.93 6.91 -19.59
N GLU A 122 1.33 7.46 -20.73
CA GLU A 122 2.63 8.11 -20.85
C GLU A 122 2.61 9.48 -20.18
N VAL A 123 3.71 9.83 -19.49
CA VAL A 123 3.92 11.15 -18.91
C VAL A 123 5.28 11.71 -19.34
N ARG A 124 5.46 13.02 -19.18
CA ARG A 124 6.73 13.71 -19.49
C ARG A 124 7.89 13.11 -18.71
N GLY A 125 9.12 13.25 -19.23
CA GLY A 125 10.34 12.79 -18.58
C GLY A 125 10.56 11.27 -18.71
N ASN A 126 10.24 10.69 -19.86
CA ASN A 126 10.39 9.26 -20.16
C ASN A 126 9.64 8.37 -19.16
N GLY A 127 8.45 8.82 -18.72
CA GLY A 127 7.68 8.19 -17.64
C GLY A 127 6.40 7.51 -18.09
N LEU A 128 5.93 6.58 -17.22
CA LEU A 128 4.60 5.97 -17.27
C LEU A 128 3.89 6.24 -15.94
N GLN A 129 2.64 6.70 -16.00
CA GLN A 129 1.78 6.83 -14.84
C GLN A 129 0.79 5.67 -14.79
N MET A 130 0.69 5.05 -13.63
CA MET A 130 -0.23 3.95 -13.38
C MET A 130 -1.23 4.34 -12.30
N ILE A 131 -2.47 3.89 -12.47
CA ILE A 131 -3.50 3.94 -11.43
C ILE A 131 -3.84 2.51 -11.01
N HIS A 132 -3.69 2.24 -9.72
CA HIS A 132 -4.03 0.95 -9.13
C HIS A 132 -5.16 1.10 -8.10
N ASN A 133 -6.15 0.21 -8.18
CA ASN A 133 -7.01 -0.05 -7.04
C ASN A 133 -6.30 -1.01 -6.10
N VAL A 134 -6.18 -0.61 -4.83
CA VAL A 134 -5.59 -1.43 -3.77
C VAL A 134 -6.61 -1.62 -2.67
N THR A 135 -6.81 -2.87 -2.27
CA THR A 135 -7.64 -3.25 -1.13
C THR A 135 -6.79 -4.02 -0.14
N VAL A 136 -6.72 -3.55 1.11
CA VAL A 136 -5.98 -4.22 2.17
C VAL A 136 -6.94 -5.04 3.02
N GLU A 137 -6.82 -6.35 2.90
CA GLU A 137 -7.59 -7.36 3.61
C GLU A 137 -6.98 -7.62 4.99
N VAL A 138 -7.83 -7.87 5.98
CA VAL A 138 -7.45 -8.38 7.31
C VAL A 138 -7.88 -9.84 7.40
N GLU A 139 -6.97 -10.71 7.87
CA GLU A 139 -7.25 -12.14 8.01
C GLU A 139 -8.48 -12.40 8.89
N GLY A 140 -9.44 -13.16 8.37
CA GLY A 140 -10.67 -13.50 9.07
C GLY A 140 -11.71 -12.37 9.18
N VAL A 141 -11.50 -11.23 8.50
CA VAL A 141 -12.42 -10.08 8.50
C VAL A 141 -12.89 -9.81 7.08
N GLU A 142 -14.21 -9.73 6.88
CA GLU A 142 -14.79 -9.48 5.56
C GLU A 142 -14.52 -8.06 5.05
N LYS A 143 -14.59 -7.07 5.96
CA LYS A 143 -14.46 -5.65 5.60
C LYS A 143 -13.00 -5.24 5.55
N PRO A 144 -12.51 -4.66 4.43
CA PRO A 144 -11.11 -4.27 4.30
C PRO A 144 -10.74 -3.12 5.26
N THR A 145 -9.48 -3.12 5.70
CA THR A 145 -8.96 -2.05 6.56
C THR A 145 -8.52 -0.81 5.78
N CYS A 146 -8.18 -0.96 4.50
CA CYS A 146 -7.85 0.16 3.62
C CYS A 146 -8.34 -0.12 2.20
N VAL A 147 -8.91 0.87 1.56
CA VAL A 147 -9.17 0.89 0.11
C VAL A 147 -8.59 2.18 -0.46
N ALA A 148 -7.77 2.08 -1.50
CA ALA A 148 -7.07 3.20 -2.08
C ALA A 148 -7.06 3.13 -3.61
N GLU A 149 -7.16 4.27 -4.27
CA GLU A 149 -6.81 4.45 -5.67
C GLU A 149 -5.48 5.18 -5.72
N MET A 150 -4.42 4.41 -5.99
CA MET A 150 -3.04 4.84 -5.90
C MET A 150 -2.51 5.24 -7.26
N VAL A 151 -1.85 6.39 -7.32
CA VAL A 151 -1.17 6.89 -8.52
C VAL A 151 0.33 6.74 -8.32
N SER A 152 0.97 5.96 -9.16
CA SER A 152 2.42 5.77 -9.17
C SER A 152 3.00 6.10 -10.53
N ARG A 153 4.30 6.43 -10.57
CA ARG A 153 5.02 6.71 -11.81
C ARG A 153 6.30 5.90 -11.87
N LEU A 154 6.56 5.35 -13.05
CA LEU A 154 7.83 4.75 -13.40
C LEU A 154 8.56 5.68 -14.35
N TYR A 155 9.81 5.99 -14.07
CA TYR A 155 10.69 6.73 -14.97
C TYR A 155 11.79 5.80 -15.45
N PHE A 156 12.08 5.87 -16.73
CA PHE A 156 13.06 5.01 -17.39
C PHE A 156 14.33 5.81 -17.70
N ASP A 157 15.47 5.12 -17.73
CA ASP A 157 16.72 5.70 -18.21
C ASP A 157 16.52 6.26 -19.63
N GLU A 158 17.26 7.32 -19.97
CA GLU A 158 17.37 7.77 -21.34
C GLU A 158 18.23 6.76 -22.12
N ASP A 159 17.79 6.36 -23.32
CA ASP A 159 18.53 5.48 -24.23
C ASP A 159 19.81 6.15 -24.74
#